data_47e4d6376e8944a0e8a92211a6cb3c1b
#
_entry.id   47e4d6376e8944a0e8a92211a6cb3c1b
#
_cell.length_a   1.000
_cell.length_b   1.000
_cell.length_c   1.000
_cell.angle_alpha   90.00
_cell.angle_beta   90.00
_cell.angle_gamma   90.00
#
_symmetry.space_group_name_H-M   'P 1'
#
loop_
_entity.id
_entity.type
_entity.pdbx_description
1 polymer ?
#
loop_
_entity_poly.entity_id
_entity_poly.type
_entity_poly.pdbx_seq_one_letter_code
_entity_poly.pdbx_strand_id
1 'polypeptide(L)'
;MPTAKVRNLENKEIGDVELSDAVFGVELNESLIHAAVRNYLANRRQGTSATKTRGNVSGSGRKLWKQKGTGRARIASIRSPLWKGGGNVHGPQPRDWSYKMPKKMRRGALRSALSERLREGNLIIIDEFNIDNPKTRGFINILSTMELADKKNQTKTLIVDSLDNTNLVLASRNVKKTKITNGYGLNIYDLIYHEKLLISKAALAELNHLLDPNREKGTEAEIVEETPTVEKPKAKKEAKPKVKKEEPIVEETSPTVEAENNEETEAAE
;
A
#
# COMPACT_ATOMS: atom_id res chain seq x y z
N MET A 1 -33.80 -3.06 14.59
CA MET A 1 -32.88 -2.41 13.63
C MET A 1 -32.32 -1.16 14.27
N PRO A 2 -31.02 -0.95 14.33
CA PRO A 2 -30.47 0.28 14.85
C PRO A 2 -30.83 1.44 13.91
N THR A 3 -31.17 2.59 14.49
CA THR A 3 -31.47 3.82 13.76
C THR A 3 -30.35 4.83 13.99
N ALA A 4 -30.03 5.62 12.98
CA ALA A 4 -29.05 6.69 13.09
C ALA A 4 -29.60 7.98 12.47
N LYS A 5 -29.24 9.11 13.09
CA LYS A 5 -29.66 10.43 12.62
C LYS A 5 -28.84 10.88 11.43
N VAL A 6 -29.51 11.38 10.42
CA VAL A 6 -28.90 12.00 9.24
C VAL A 6 -28.77 13.49 9.48
N ARG A 7 -27.56 14.01 9.21
CA ARG A 7 -27.25 15.43 9.34
C ARG A 7 -26.87 16.05 7.99
N ASN A 8 -27.04 17.33 7.87
CA ASN A 8 -26.47 18.10 6.76
C ASN A 8 -25.10 18.68 7.14
N LEU A 9 -24.45 19.37 6.19
CA LEU A 9 -23.14 20.01 6.41
C LEU A 9 -23.20 21.15 7.46
N GLU A 10 -24.40 21.64 7.82
CA GLU A 10 -24.63 22.61 8.89
C GLU A 10 -24.89 21.99 10.26
N ASN A 11 -24.70 20.66 10.40
CA ASN A 11 -24.96 19.88 11.63
C ASN A 11 -26.43 19.85 12.07
N LYS A 12 -27.38 20.17 11.17
CA LYS A 12 -28.81 20.08 11.43
C LYS A 12 -29.29 18.66 11.13
N GLU A 13 -30.17 18.13 11.99
CA GLU A 13 -30.82 16.83 11.79
C GLU A 13 -31.92 16.97 10.71
N ILE A 14 -31.86 16.12 9.67
CA ILE A 14 -32.83 16.11 8.57
C ILE A 14 -33.82 14.97 8.75
N GLY A 15 -33.37 13.82 9.27
CA GLY A 15 -34.20 12.63 9.43
C GLY A 15 -33.44 11.47 10.02
N ASP A 16 -34.09 10.33 10.10
CA ASP A 16 -33.52 9.08 10.60
C ASP A 16 -33.39 8.06 9.47
N VAL A 17 -32.32 7.27 9.51
CA VAL A 17 -32.09 6.15 8.58
C VAL A 17 -32.00 4.85 9.36
N GLU A 18 -32.74 3.85 8.90
CA GLU A 18 -32.65 2.50 9.43
C GLU A 18 -31.39 1.80 8.91
N LEU A 19 -30.63 1.22 9.83
CA LEU A 19 -29.41 0.50 9.53
C LEU A 19 -29.64 -1.01 9.59
N SER A 20 -28.97 -1.75 8.70
CA SER A 20 -29.07 -3.21 8.68
C SER A 20 -28.47 -3.84 9.94
N ASP A 21 -29.25 -4.65 10.67
CA ASP A 21 -28.76 -5.43 11.82
C ASP A 21 -27.62 -6.36 11.46
N ALA A 22 -27.63 -6.91 10.24
CA ALA A 22 -26.61 -7.80 9.75
C ALA A 22 -25.22 -7.15 9.62
N VAL A 23 -25.20 -5.81 9.52
CA VAL A 23 -23.95 -5.03 9.36
C VAL A 23 -23.63 -4.24 10.62
N PHE A 24 -24.59 -3.59 11.27
CA PHE A 24 -24.39 -2.66 12.38
C PHE A 24 -24.89 -3.20 13.74
N GLY A 25 -25.54 -4.37 13.76
CA GLY A 25 -26.00 -5.03 14.99
C GLY A 25 -25.06 -6.14 15.50
N VAL A 26 -23.91 -6.34 14.90
CA VAL A 26 -23.00 -7.44 15.22
C VAL A 26 -22.28 -7.22 16.55
N GLU A 27 -22.06 -8.31 17.32
CA GLU A 27 -21.28 -8.28 18.54
C GLU A 27 -19.80 -7.93 18.29
N LEU A 28 -19.16 -7.30 19.28
CA LEU A 28 -17.75 -6.96 19.22
C LEU A 28 -16.87 -8.21 19.26
N ASN A 29 -16.02 -8.39 18.26
CA ASN A 29 -15.02 -9.47 18.21
C ASN A 29 -13.61 -8.88 18.10
N GLU A 30 -13.00 -8.59 19.23
CA GLU A 30 -11.67 -7.98 19.31
C GLU A 30 -10.59 -8.84 18.67
N SER A 31 -10.64 -10.16 18.83
CA SER A 31 -9.65 -11.07 18.28
C SER A 31 -9.63 -11.04 16.75
N LEU A 32 -10.82 -10.97 16.14
CA LEU A 32 -10.98 -10.89 14.69
C LEU A 32 -10.50 -9.53 14.15
N ILE A 33 -10.81 -8.45 14.84
CA ILE A 33 -10.36 -7.09 14.54
C ILE A 33 -8.83 -7.03 14.59
N HIS A 34 -8.23 -7.53 15.68
CA HIS A 34 -6.77 -7.56 15.84
C HIS A 34 -6.08 -8.38 14.72
N ALA A 35 -6.63 -9.55 14.38
CA ALA A 35 -6.11 -10.36 13.27
C ALA A 35 -6.17 -9.62 11.93
N ALA A 36 -7.25 -8.87 11.66
CA ALA A 36 -7.40 -8.08 10.44
C ALA A 36 -6.43 -6.89 10.38
N VAL A 37 -6.21 -6.20 11.49
CA VAL A 37 -5.21 -5.12 11.59
C VAL A 37 -3.80 -5.64 11.36
N ARG A 38 -3.44 -6.77 11.99
CA ARG A 38 -2.13 -7.41 11.79
C ARG A 38 -1.92 -7.81 10.32
N ASN A 39 -2.93 -8.38 9.68
CA ASN A 39 -2.89 -8.72 8.26
C ASN A 39 -2.66 -7.48 7.39
N TYR A 40 -3.42 -6.40 7.63
CA TYR A 40 -3.27 -5.15 6.90
C TYR A 40 -1.86 -4.56 7.01
N LEU A 41 -1.32 -4.49 8.22
CA LEU A 41 0.02 -3.96 8.48
C LEU A 41 1.12 -4.85 7.88
N ALA A 42 0.98 -6.18 7.96
CA ALA A 42 1.92 -7.11 7.36
C ALA A 42 1.96 -6.98 5.83
N ASN A 43 0.79 -6.84 5.19
CA ASN A 43 0.69 -6.69 3.73
C ASN A 43 1.25 -5.36 3.21
N ARG A 44 1.36 -4.33 4.06
CA ARG A 44 1.99 -3.04 3.71
C ARG A 44 3.50 -3.02 3.89
N ARG A 45 4.06 -4.03 4.58
CA ARG A 45 5.48 -4.07 4.87
C ARG A 45 6.27 -4.47 3.62
N GLN A 46 7.21 -3.63 3.19
CA GLN A 46 8.03 -3.89 2.01
C GLN A 46 9.05 -5.02 2.21
N GLY A 47 9.53 -5.22 3.43
CA GLY A 47 10.44 -6.31 3.77
C GLY A 47 11.82 -6.25 3.11
N THR A 48 12.32 -5.09 2.74
CA THR A 48 13.56 -4.88 1.98
C THR A 48 14.83 -4.87 2.84
N SER A 49 14.70 -4.99 4.17
CA SER A 49 15.87 -5.00 5.06
C SER A 49 16.78 -6.18 4.76
N ALA A 50 18.05 -5.91 4.50
CA ALA A 50 19.05 -6.91 4.14
C ALA A 50 20.39 -6.65 4.81
N THR A 51 21.08 -7.74 5.16
CA THR A 51 22.48 -7.69 5.56
C THR A 51 23.32 -8.59 4.64
N LYS A 52 24.57 -8.21 4.44
CA LYS A 52 25.46 -9.00 3.62
C LYS A 52 25.97 -10.22 4.39
N THR A 53 25.66 -11.40 3.90
CA THR A 53 26.24 -12.65 4.38
C THR A 53 27.70 -12.79 3.92
N ARG A 54 28.42 -13.76 4.46
CA ARG A 54 29.81 -14.05 4.06
C ARG A 54 30.01 -14.22 2.55
N GLY A 55 28.98 -14.74 1.85
CA GLY A 55 29.02 -14.89 0.40
C GLY A 55 28.90 -13.55 -0.35
N ASN A 56 28.10 -12.62 0.21
CA ASN A 56 27.76 -11.35 -0.44
C ASN A 56 28.74 -10.21 -0.14
N VAL A 57 29.63 -10.40 0.86
CA VAL A 57 30.67 -9.40 1.17
C VAL A 57 31.76 -9.48 0.12
N SER A 58 32.19 -8.34 -0.44
CA SER A 58 33.34 -8.23 -1.31
C SER A 58 34.62 -8.53 -0.53
N GLY A 59 35.54 -9.27 -1.12
CA GLY A 59 36.82 -9.61 -0.51
C GLY A 59 37.42 -10.88 -1.08
N SER A 60 38.68 -11.13 -0.77
CA SER A 60 39.42 -12.31 -1.25
C SER A 60 38.78 -13.62 -0.75
N GLY A 61 38.63 -14.59 -1.63
CA GLY A 61 38.30 -15.97 -1.29
C GLY A 61 39.49 -16.81 -0.83
N ARG A 62 40.72 -16.25 -0.95
CA ARG A 62 41.96 -16.95 -0.60
C ARG A 62 41.97 -17.29 0.88
N LYS A 63 42.45 -18.52 1.20
CA LYS A 63 42.77 -18.94 2.57
C LYS A 63 43.88 -18.10 3.14
N LEU A 64 43.74 -17.52 4.33
CA LEU A 64 44.70 -16.57 4.91
C LEU A 64 45.99 -17.23 5.30
N TRP A 65 45.97 -18.46 5.85
CA TRP A 65 47.16 -19.24 6.20
C TRP A 65 46.92 -20.76 6.13
N LYS A 66 47.98 -21.53 6.27
CA LYS A 66 47.93 -22.99 6.25
C LYS A 66 47.04 -23.56 7.36
N GLN A 67 46.45 -24.73 7.13
CA GLN A 67 45.48 -25.37 8.04
C GLN A 67 46.07 -25.73 9.40
N LYS A 68 47.34 -26.10 9.43
CA LYS A 68 48.12 -26.49 10.62
C LYS A 68 49.54 -25.88 10.57
N GLY A 69 50.24 -25.86 11.72
CA GLY A 69 51.64 -25.44 11.79
C GLY A 69 51.89 -23.94 11.93
N THR A 70 50.83 -23.12 12.18
CA THR A 70 50.97 -21.66 12.33
C THR A 70 50.79 -21.14 13.76
N GLY A 71 50.41 -22.01 14.71
CA GLY A 71 50.06 -21.60 16.09
C GLY A 71 48.82 -20.70 16.21
N ARG A 72 48.17 -20.37 15.10
CA ARG A 72 46.98 -19.50 15.05
C ARG A 72 45.69 -20.31 14.91
N ALA A 73 44.56 -19.69 15.28
CA ALA A 73 43.23 -20.27 15.06
C ALA A 73 43.01 -20.56 13.56
N ARG A 74 42.34 -21.66 13.27
CA ARG A 74 42.01 -22.05 11.88
C ARG A 74 41.04 -21.07 11.27
N ILE A 75 41.33 -20.57 10.06
CA ILE A 75 40.47 -19.63 9.34
C ILE A 75 40.46 -19.92 7.84
N ALA A 76 39.35 -19.72 7.21
CA ALA A 76 39.21 -19.95 5.78
C ALA A 76 39.27 -18.64 4.97
N SER A 77 38.55 -17.60 5.36
CA SER A 77 38.43 -16.37 4.57
C SER A 77 38.35 -15.14 5.47
N ILE A 78 38.88 -14.01 4.97
CA ILE A 78 38.78 -12.70 5.62
C ILE A 78 37.33 -12.21 5.73
N ARG A 79 36.42 -12.73 4.90
CA ARG A 79 34.97 -12.40 4.92
C ARG A 79 34.20 -13.08 6.05
N SER A 80 34.89 -13.88 6.90
CA SER A 80 34.30 -14.54 8.05
C SER A 80 33.70 -13.51 9.01
N PRO A 81 32.56 -13.80 9.66
CA PRO A 81 31.90 -12.90 10.64
C PRO A 81 32.76 -12.59 11.87
N LEU A 82 33.83 -13.34 12.10
CA LEU A 82 34.80 -13.11 13.17
C LEU A 82 35.71 -11.87 12.94
N TRP A 83 35.75 -11.38 11.70
CA TRP A 83 36.58 -10.24 11.33
C TRP A 83 35.76 -8.95 11.22
N LYS A 84 36.38 -7.83 11.55
CA LYS A 84 35.81 -6.51 11.23
C LYS A 84 35.64 -6.39 9.72
N GLY A 85 34.46 -5.99 9.28
CA GLY A 85 34.10 -5.96 7.86
C GLY A 85 33.71 -7.30 7.25
N GLY A 86 33.67 -8.38 8.03
CA GLY A 86 33.14 -9.67 7.61
C GLY A 86 31.62 -9.69 7.47
N GLY A 87 31.07 -10.81 6.95
CA GLY A 87 29.63 -10.99 6.77
C GLY A 87 28.87 -11.16 8.08
N ASN A 88 27.59 -10.82 8.06
CA ASN A 88 26.69 -11.08 9.17
C ASN A 88 26.10 -12.51 9.08
N VAL A 89 25.97 -13.22 10.21
CA VAL A 89 25.46 -14.61 10.24
C VAL A 89 23.93 -14.65 10.26
N HIS A 90 23.31 -13.95 11.19
CA HIS A 90 21.87 -14.00 11.46
C HIS A 90 21.15 -12.66 11.18
N GLY A 91 21.66 -11.91 10.20
CA GLY A 91 21.03 -10.65 9.84
C GLY A 91 19.72 -10.82 9.06
N PRO A 92 18.92 -9.76 8.97
CA PRO A 92 17.69 -9.76 8.19
C PRO A 92 17.99 -10.04 6.71
N GLN A 93 17.09 -10.78 6.08
CA GLN A 93 17.08 -11.01 4.63
C GLN A 93 15.76 -10.50 4.05
N PRO A 94 15.74 -9.99 2.81
CA PRO A 94 14.53 -9.57 2.16
C PRO A 94 13.53 -10.73 2.11
N ARG A 95 12.30 -10.45 2.56
CA ARG A 95 11.22 -11.43 2.49
C ARG A 95 9.89 -10.75 2.33
N ASP A 96 8.95 -11.42 1.71
CA ASP A 96 7.54 -11.05 1.69
C ASP A 96 6.89 -11.40 3.04
N TRP A 97 6.21 -10.40 3.62
CA TRP A 97 5.48 -10.52 4.88
C TRP A 97 3.98 -10.67 4.66
N SER A 98 3.53 -10.59 3.40
CA SER A 98 2.12 -10.65 3.08
C SER A 98 1.54 -12.04 3.32
N TYR A 99 0.31 -12.08 3.80
CA TYR A 99 -0.46 -13.31 3.90
C TYR A 99 -1.94 -13.06 3.63
N LYS A 100 -2.63 -14.06 3.09
CA LYS A 100 -4.04 -13.96 2.74
C LYS A 100 -4.92 -14.22 3.97
N MET A 101 -5.90 -13.34 4.18
CA MET A 101 -6.98 -13.53 5.15
C MET A 101 -8.28 -13.87 4.42
N PRO A 102 -9.08 -14.86 4.87
CA PRO A 102 -10.36 -15.19 4.25
C PRO A 102 -11.29 -13.97 4.15
N LYS A 103 -11.98 -13.81 3.00
CA LYS A 103 -12.90 -12.68 2.75
C LYS A 103 -13.98 -12.59 3.83
N LYS A 104 -14.54 -13.73 4.30
CA LYS A 104 -15.56 -13.78 5.36
C LYS A 104 -15.04 -13.19 6.68
N MET A 105 -13.81 -13.51 7.08
CA MET A 105 -13.18 -12.97 8.29
C MET A 105 -12.95 -11.47 8.18
N ARG A 106 -12.49 -10.98 7.02
CA ARG A 106 -12.28 -9.54 6.78
C ARG A 106 -13.58 -8.76 6.85
N ARG A 107 -14.65 -9.25 6.21
CA ARG A 107 -15.98 -8.63 6.27
C ARG A 107 -16.56 -8.68 7.69
N GLY A 108 -16.36 -9.79 8.43
CA GLY A 108 -16.77 -9.92 9.82
C GLY A 108 -16.07 -8.91 10.72
N ALA A 109 -14.76 -8.69 10.54
CA ALA A 109 -14.02 -7.69 11.29
C ALA A 109 -14.54 -6.25 11.04
N LEU A 110 -14.83 -5.91 9.76
CA LEU A 110 -15.40 -4.61 9.41
C LEU A 110 -16.79 -4.40 10.04
N ARG A 111 -17.69 -5.40 9.97
CA ARG A 111 -19.02 -5.34 10.59
C ARG A 111 -18.93 -5.12 12.09
N SER A 112 -18.10 -5.90 12.77
CA SER A 112 -17.89 -5.77 14.22
C SER A 112 -17.36 -4.38 14.60
N ALA A 113 -16.42 -3.83 13.85
CA ALA A 113 -15.87 -2.49 14.11
C ALA A 113 -16.87 -1.35 13.78
N LEU A 114 -17.68 -1.48 12.73
CA LEU A 114 -18.75 -0.51 12.39
C LEU A 114 -19.85 -0.51 13.44
N SER A 115 -20.25 -1.69 13.93
CA SER A 115 -21.23 -1.83 15.01
C SER A 115 -20.75 -1.14 16.29
N GLU A 116 -19.48 -1.26 16.63
CA GLU A 116 -18.92 -0.61 17.80
C GLU A 116 -18.87 0.92 17.65
N ARG A 117 -18.47 1.42 16.47
CA ARG A 117 -18.49 2.86 16.17
C ARG A 117 -19.90 3.47 16.27
N LEU A 118 -20.92 2.70 15.92
CA LEU A 118 -22.32 3.12 16.11
C LEU A 118 -22.70 3.16 17.60
N ARG A 119 -22.34 2.15 18.39
CA ARG A 119 -22.60 2.09 19.84
C ARG A 119 -21.93 3.21 20.60
N GLU A 120 -20.71 3.56 20.21
CA GLU A 120 -19.93 4.68 20.79
C GLU A 120 -20.51 6.06 20.38
N GLY A 121 -21.43 6.14 19.43
CA GLY A 121 -21.93 7.41 18.87
C GLY A 121 -20.87 8.16 18.06
N ASN A 122 -19.91 7.43 17.52
CA ASN A 122 -18.81 7.95 16.71
C ASN A 122 -19.10 7.88 15.19
N LEU A 123 -20.25 7.34 14.80
CA LEU A 123 -20.71 7.28 13.43
C LEU A 123 -21.72 8.39 13.18
N ILE A 124 -21.46 9.22 12.18
CA ILE A 124 -22.31 10.33 11.75
C ILE A 124 -22.70 10.09 10.28
N ILE A 125 -23.99 10.07 10.00
CA ILE A 125 -24.48 9.93 8.63
C ILE A 125 -24.78 11.32 8.08
N ILE A 126 -24.25 11.60 6.90
CA ILE A 126 -24.45 12.86 6.17
C ILE A 126 -25.28 12.58 4.94
N ASP A 127 -26.17 13.48 4.61
CA ASP A 127 -27.00 13.34 3.41
C ASP A 127 -26.11 13.32 2.16
N GLU A 128 -25.49 14.45 1.85
CA GLU A 128 -24.55 14.60 0.73
C GLU A 128 -23.40 15.54 1.08
N PHE A 129 -22.20 15.24 0.55
CA PHE A 129 -21.05 16.14 0.65
C PHE A 129 -20.99 17.09 -0.54
N ASN A 130 -21.87 18.08 -0.57
CA ASN A 130 -21.92 19.07 -1.65
C ASN A 130 -20.97 20.23 -1.32
N ILE A 131 -19.80 20.27 -1.99
CA ILE A 131 -18.79 21.31 -1.81
C ILE A 131 -18.56 21.99 -3.16
N ASP A 132 -19.01 23.25 -3.28
CA ASP A 132 -18.89 24.01 -4.53
C ASP A 132 -17.44 24.35 -4.88
N ASN A 133 -16.65 24.71 -3.86
CA ASN A 133 -15.27 25.14 -4.04
C ASN A 133 -14.28 24.17 -3.40
N PRO A 134 -13.23 23.70 -4.12
CA PRO A 134 -12.22 22.79 -3.60
C PRO A 134 -11.20 23.45 -2.66
N LYS A 135 -11.63 24.48 -1.90
CA LYS A 135 -10.76 25.21 -0.96
C LYS A 135 -10.76 24.54 0.41
N THR A 136 -9.56 24.28 0.93
CA THR A 136 -9.34 23.68 2.27
C THR A 136 -9.98 24.50 3.39
N ARG A 137 -10.00 25.84 3.28
CA ARG A 137 -10.61 26.71 4.29
C ARG A 137 -12.12 26.46 4.44
N GLY A 138 -12.84 26.30 3.32
CA GLY A 138 -14.28 25.98 3.32
C GLY A 138 -14.53 24.65 4.02
N PHE A 139 -13.74 23.64 3.70
CA PHE A 139 -13.84 22.32 4.32
C PHE A 139 -13.54 22.33 5.84
N ILE A 140 -12.53 23.09 6.29
CA ILE A 140 -12.23 23.26 7.72
C ILE A 140 -13.41 23.94 8.44
N ASN A 141 -14.04 24.92 7.84
CA ASN A 141 -15.23 25.56 8.42
C ASN A 141 -16.39 24.55 8.59
N ILE A 142 -16.62 23.68 7.60
CA ILE A 142 -17.61 22.59 7.71
C ILE A 142 -17.29 21.67 8.87
N LEU A 143 -16.03 21.22 8.99
CA LEU A 143 -15.60 20.38 10.13
C LEU A 143 -15.75 21.09 11.47
N SER A 144 -15.53 22.40 11.53
CA SER A 144 -15.74 23.20 12.75
C SER A 144 -17.22 23.31 13.12
N THR A 145 -18.11 23.48 12.13
CA THR A 145 -19.57 23.48 12.34
C THR A 145 -20.07 22.14 12.87
N MET A 146 -19.42 21.05 12.45
CA MET A 146 -19.73 19.70 12.94
C MET A 146 -19.05 19.36 14.28
N GLU A 147 -18.37 20.30 14.91
CA GLU A 147 -17.61 20.10 16.17
C GLU A 147 -16.48 19.07 16.05
N LEU A 148 -15.97 18.83 14.83
CA LEU A 148 -14.90 17.87 14.55
C LEU A 148 -13.52 18.51 14.48
N ALA A 149 -13.45 19.83 14.32
CA ALA A 149 -12.22 20.58 14.24
C ALA A 149 -12.31 21.89 15.01
N ASP A 150 -11.62 21.96 16.13
CA ASP A 150 -11.35 23.20 16.83
C ASP A 150 -10.06 23.83 16.32
N LYS A 151 -9.90 25.16 16.55
CA LYS A 151 -8.67 25.89 16.16
C LYS A 151 -7.37 25.28 16.67
N LYS A 152 -7.41 24.54 17.78
CA LYS A 152 -6.25 23.92 18.42
C LYS A 152 -6.23 22.41 18.35
N ASN A 153 -7.41 21.75 18.36
CA ASN A 153 -7.54 20.30 18.36
C ASN A 153 -8.44 19.85 17.20
N GLN A 154 -7.88 19.07 16.29
CA GLN A 154 -8.63 18.41 15.25
C GLN A 154 -8.76 16.94 15.60
N THR A 155 -9.97 16.42 15.66
CA THR A 155 -10.26 15.01 15.85
C THR A 155 -9.88 14.24 14.59
N LYS A 156 -9.48 12.99 14.74
CA LYS A 156 -9.19 12.12 13.61
C LYS A 156 -10.51 11.71 12.96
N THR A 157 -10.72 12.15 11.73
CA THR A 157 -11.98 11.97 11.02
C THR A 157 -11.78 11.16 9.74
N LEU A 158 -12.55 10.09 9.59
CA LEU A 158 -12.62 9.30 8.37
C LEU A 158 -13.92 9.64 7.64
N ILE A 159 -13.82 10.00 6.37
CA ILE A 159 -14.96 10.32 5.52
C ILE A 159 -15.10 9.21 4.48
N VAL A 160 -16.30 8.66 4.37
CA VAL A 160 -16.63 7.65 3.37
C VAL A 160 -17.66 8.24 2.42
N ASP A 161 -17.22 8.49 1.20
CA ASP A 161 -18.03 9.06 0.12
C ASP A 161 -17.51 8.57 -1.23
N SER A 162 -18.23 8.85 -2.31
CA SER A 162 -17.75 8.55 -3.65
C SER A 162 -16.45 9.34 -3.94
N LEU A 163 -15.45 8.68 -4.52
CA LEU A 163 -14.22 9.34 -4.97
C LEU A 163 -14.42 10.20 -6.22
N ASP A 164 -15.59 10.12 -6.86
CA ASP A 164 -15.96 10.95 -8.00
C ASP A 164 -16.20 12.41 -7.58
N ASN A 165 -16.45 12.63 -6.27
CA ASN A 165 -16.55 13.97 -5.69
C ASN A 165 -15.14 14.61 -5.58
N THR A 166 -14.63 15.09 -6.73
CA THR A 166 -13.29 15.67 -6.85
C THR A 166 -13.08 16.88 -5.96
N ASN A 167 -14.13 17.71 -5.77
CA ASN A 167 -14.07 18.90 -4.92
C ASN A 167 -13.80 18.54 -3.46
N LEU A 168 -14.49 17.53 -2.95
CA LEU A 168 -14.31 17.02 -1.59
C LEU A 168 -12.90 16.44 -1.42
N VAL A 169 -12.42 15.62 -2.36
CA VAL A 169 -11.10 15.03 -2.33
C VAL A 169 -10.00 16.10 -2.34
N LEU A 170 -10.11 17.11 -3.19
CA LEU A 170 -9.13 18.21 -3.28
C LEU A 170 -9.15 19.09 -2.02
N ALA A 171 -10.34 19.40 -1.48
CA ALA A 171 -10.48 20.22 -0.29
C ALA A 171 -9.90 19.57 0.97
N SER A 172 -10.02 18.24 1.09
CA SER A 172 -9.66 17.50 2.31
C SER A 172 -8.22 16.96 2.33
N ARG A 173 -7.61 16.67 1.16
CA ARG A 173 -6.31 15.96 1.08
C ARG A 173 -5.17 16.63 1.85
N ASN A 174 -5.21 17.96 2.02
CA ASN A 174 -4.20 18.73 2.75
C ASN A 174 -4.55 18.93 4.23
N VAL A 175 -5.74 18.52 4.67
CA VAL A 175 -6.17 18.68 6.05
C VAL A 175 -5.61 17.52 6.88
N LYS A 176 -4.87 17.87 7.95
CA LYS A 176 -4.28 16.88 8.85
C LYS A 176 -5.37 16.06 9.54
N LYS A 177 -5.08 14.80 9.86
CA LYS A 177 -5.98 13.89 10.60
C LYS A 177 -7.32 13.60 9.90
N THR A 178 -7.48 13.97 8.63
CA THR A 178 -8.67 13.66 7.82
C THR A 178 -8.27 12.75 6.68
N LYS A 179 -9.06 11.72 6.43
CA LYS A 179 -8.89 10.81 5.30
C LYS A 179 -10.23 10.58 4.62
N ILE A 180 -10.23 10.59 3.28
CA ILE A 180 -11.39 10.20 2.48
C ILE A 180 -11.15 8.83 1.86
N THR A 181 -12.21 8.04 1.78
CA THR A 181 -12.22 6.74 1.13
C THR A 181 -13.64 6.46 0.60
N ASN A 182 -13.74 5.60 -0.40
CA ASN A 182 -15.03 5.11 -0.86
C ASN A 182 -15.48 3.88 -0.03
N GLY A 183 -16.73 3.48 -0.19
CA GLY A 183 -17.28 2.31 0.51
C GLY A 183 -16.47 1.03 0.27
N TYR A 184 -15.98 0.81 -0.96
CA TYR A 184 -15.16 -0.35 -1.31
C TYR A 184 -13.73 -0.28 -0.76
N GLY A 185 -13.17 0.91 -0.58
CA GLY A 185 -11.82 1.14 -0.07
C GLY A 185 -11.73 1.17 1.46
N LEU A 186 -12.85 1.08 2.15
CA LEU A 186 -12.87 1.08 3.61
C LEU A 186 -12.10 -0.10 4.17
N ASN A 187 -11.12 0.17 5.02
CA ASN A 187 -10.32 -0.85 5.68
C ASN A 187 -10.38 -0.73 7.19
N ILE A 188 -10.12 -1.85 7.87
CA ILE A 188 -10.21 -1.94 9.33
C ILE A 188 -9.23 -1.03 10.06
N TYR A 189 -8.03 -0.82 9.48
CA TYR A 189 -7.00 0.03 10.08
C TYR A 189 -7.44 1.49 10.13
N ASP A 190 -7.95 2.01 9.02
CA ASP A 190 -8.45 3.39 8.96
C ASP A 190 -9.65 3.60 9.88
N LEU A 191 -10.56 2.60 9.96
CA LEU A 191 -11.73 2.66 10.83
C LEU A 191 -11.36 2.76 12.31
N ILE A 192 -10.32 2.04 12.75
CA ILE A 192 -9.88 2.08 14.15
C ILE A 192 -9.00 3.30 14.43
N TYR A 193 -8.15 3.70 13.45
CA TYR A 193 -7.23 4.81 13.62
C TYR A 193 -7.94 6.17 13.78
N HIS A 194 -9.11 6.34 13.12
CA HIS A 194 -9.89 7.56 13.20
C HIS A 194 -10.97 7.44 14.28
N GLU A 195 -11.19 8.53 15.01
CA GLU A 195 -12.14 8.59 16.11
C GLU A 195 -13.58 8.75 15.61
N LYS A 196 -13.78 9.64 14.63
CA LYS A 196 -15.08 9.93 14.06
C LYS A 196 -15.17 9.42 12.62
N LEU A 197 -16.31 8.83 12.30
CA LEU A 197 -16.63 8.28 11.01
C LEU A 197 -17.82 9.02 10.41
N LEU A 198 -17.62 9.68 9.27
CA LEU A 198 -18.66 10.34 8.50
C LEU A 198 -18.95 9.52 7.26
N ILE A 199 -20.20 9.18 7.03
CA ILE A 199 -20.63 8.37 5.88
C ILE A 199 -21.75 9.11 5.14
N SER A 200 -21.63 9.25 3.80
CA SER A 200 -22.74 9.72 2.99
C SER A 200 -23.81 8.64 2.85
N LYS A 201 -25.07 9.03 2.59
CA LYS A 201 -26.15 8.05 2.34
C LYS A 201 -25.84 7.12 1.18
N ALA A 202 -25.22 7.62 0.11
CA ALA A 202 -24.81 6.82 -1.04
C ALA A 202 -23.78 5.77 -0.65
N ALA A 203 -22.73 6.18 0.07
CA ALA A 203 -21.69 5.27 0.55
C ALA A 203 -22.22 4.26 1.58
N LEU A 204 -23.24 4.62 2.37
CA LEU A 204 -23.89 3.70 3.28
C LEU A 204 -24.61 2.56 2.54
N ALA A 205 -25.30 2.86 1.43
CA ALA A 205 -25.92 1.85 0.59
C ALA A 205 -24.87 0.89 -0.01
N GLU A 206 -23.76 1.42 -0.50
CA GLU A 206 -22.63 0.61 -0.98
C GLU A 206 -22.05 -0.30 0.11
N LEU A 207 -21.87 0.22 1.32
CA LEU A 207 -21.35 -0.55 2.45
C LEU A 207 -22.31 -1.67 2.87
N ASN A 208 -23.61 -1.39 2.92
CA ASN A 208 -24.61 -2.41 3.21
C ASN A 208 -24.53 -3.53 2.18
N HIS A 209 -24.50 -3.20 0.89
CA HIS A 209 -24.38 -4.19 -0.17
C HIS A 209 -23.07 -4.98 -0.11
N LEU A 210 -21.93 -4.32 0.20
CA LEU A 210 -20.63 -4.98 0.30
C LEU A 210 -20.51 -5.95 1.48
N LEU A 211 -21.10 -5.54 2.62
CA LEU A 211 -20.94 -6.25 3.89
C LEU A 211 -22.08 -7.23 4.20
N ASP A 212 -23.15 -7.26 3.41
CA ASP A 212 -24.24 -8.20 3.60
C ASP A 212 -23.75 -9.65 3.61
N PRO A 213 -24.04 -10.44 4.67
CA PRO A 213 -23.66 -11.85 4.73
C PRO A 213 -24.38 -12.70 3.67
N ASN A 214 -25.61 -12.30 3.27
CA ASN A 214 -26.46 -13.04 2.35
C ASN A 214 -26.26 -12.65 0.88
N ARG A 215 -25.26 -11.80 0.59
CA ARG A 215 -24.97 -11.37 -0.76
C ARG A 215 -24.75 -12.56 -1.69
N GLU A 216 -25.56 -12.68 -2.72
CA GLU A 216 -25.42 -13.68 -3.77
C GLU A 216 -24.13 -13.45 -4.56
N LYS A 217 -23.43 -14.54 -4.89
CA LYS A 217 -22.10 -14.50 -5.53
C LYS A 217 -22.13 -14.00 -6.98
N GLY A 218 -23.31 -13.66 -7.53
CA GLY A 218 -23.54 -13.33 -8.94
C GLY A 218 -23.32 -11.86 -9.32
N THR A 219 -23.41 -10.93 -8.38
CA THR A 219 -23.41 -9.50 -8.68
C THR A 219 -22.02 -8.84 -8.81
N GLU A 220 -20.93 -9.58 -8.57
CA GLU A 220 -19.57 -9.04 -8.77
C GLU A 220 -19.17 -8.96 -10.27
N ALA A 221 -19.84 -9.71 -11.14
CA ALA A 221 -19.51 -9.77 -12.56
C ALA A 221 -20.15 -8.62 -13.37
N GLU A 222 -21.32 -8.12 -12.95
CA GLU A 222 -22.04 -7.11 -13.73
C GLU A 222 -21.52 -5.68 -13.55
N ILE A 223 -20.85 -5.39 -12.41
CA ILE A 223 -20.29 -4.03 -12.16
C ILE A 223 -18.92 -3.84 -12.83
N VAL A 224 -18.25 -4.94 -13.24
CA VAL A 224 -16.92 -4.87 -13.89
C VAL A 224 -17.03 -4.75 -15.41
N GLU A 225 -18.19 -5.03 -16.01
CA GLU A 225 -18.38 -5.00 -17.46
C GLU A 225 -18.75 -3.61 -18.04
N GLU A 226 -19.05 -2.60 -17.21
CA GLU A 226 -19.34 -1.23 -17.67
C GLU A 226 -18.12 -0.28 -17.69
N THR A 227 -16.92 -0.74 -17.37
CA THR A 227 -15.73 0.06 -17.66
C THR A 227 -15.30 -0.20 -19.10
N PRO A 228 -15.20 0.81 -19.98
CA PRO A 228 -14.76 0.62 -21.35
C PRO A 228 -13.37 0.01 -21.35
N THR A 229 -13.29 -1.20 -21.87
CA THR A 229 -12.04 -1.94 -22.07
C THR A 229 -11.18 -1.13 -23.02
N VAL A 230 -10.20 -0.41 -22.50
CA VAL A 230 -9.10 0.13 -23.33
C VAL A 230 -8.34 -1.08 -23.83
N GLU A 231 -8.60 -1.46 -25.08
CA GLU A 231 -7.87 -2.51 -25.77
C GLU A 231 -6.38 -2.16 -25.80
N LYS A 232 -5.59 -2.89 -25.03
CA LYS A 232 -4.13 -2.87 -25.18
C LYS A 232 -3.79 -3.42 -26.56
N PRO A 233 -3.05 -2.71 -27.43
CA PRO A 233 -2.66 -3.22 -28.72
C PRO A 233 -1.84 -4.50 -28.53
N LYS A 234 -2.33 -5.60 -29.10
CA LYS A 234 -1.61 -6.88 -29.16
C LYS A 234 -0.31 -6.66 -29.94
N ALA A 235 0.82 -6.67 -29.24
CA ALA A 235 2.12 -6.70 -29.87
C ALA A 235 2.23 -7.99 -30.69
N LYS A 236 2.24 -7.85 -32.03
CA LYS A 236 2.58 -8.92 -32.96
C LYS A 236 4.00 -9.39 -32.64
N LYS A 237 4.12 -10.65 -32.24
CA LYS A 237 5.41 -11.34 -32.17
C LYS A 237 5.89 -11.52 -33.63
N GLU A 238 6.79 -10.68 -34.06
CA GLU A 238 7.56 -10.92 -35.27
C GLU A 238 8.53 -12.07 -35.05
N ALA A 239 8.39 -13.08 -35.86
CA ALA A 239 9.25 -14.26 -35.89
C ALA A 239 10.65 -13.84 -36.37
N LYS A 240 11.68 -14.09 -35.56
CA LYS A 240 13.08 -13.93 -35.94
C LYS A 240 13.43 -14.92 -37.06
N PRO A 241 14.05 -14.48 -38.16
CA PRO A 241 14.53 -15.39 -39.18
C PRO A 241 15.72 -16.20 -38.66
N LYS A 242 15.72 -17.49 -38.98
CA LYS A 242 16.80 -18.43 -38.69
C LYS A 242 18.01 -18.04 -39.54
N VAL A 243 19.12 -17.64 -38.87
CA VAL A 243 20.41 -17.46 -39.50
C VAL A 243 21.04 -18.86 -39.72
N LYS A 244 21.28 -19.21 -40.97
CA LYS A 244 22.06 -20.37 -41.41
C LYS A 244 23.52 -20.13 -41.05
N LYS A 245 24.15 -21.12 -40.44
CA LYS A 245 25.60 -21.21 -40.25
C LYS A 245 26.25 -21.42 -41.61
N GLU A 246 27.13 -20.56 -42.01
CA GLU A 246 28.17 -20.81 -43.04
C GLU A 246 29.53 -20.75 -42.37
N GLU A 247 30.35 -21.73 -42.67
CA GLU A 247 31.71 -22.00 -42.18
C GLU A 247 32.76 -21.07 -42.81
N PRO A 248 33.97 -20.97 -42.23
CA PRO A 248 34.92 -19.91 -42.56
C PRO A 248 35.83 -20.25 -43.73
N ILE A 249 36.01 -19.27 -44.61
CA ILE A 249 37.09 -19.31 -45.62
C ILE A 249 38.28 -18.53 -45.06
N VAL A 250 39.40 -19.22 -44.99
CA VAL A 250 40.75 -18.73 -44.73
C VAL A 250 41.27 -18.07 -45.97
N GLU A 251 41.77 -16.85 -45.91
CA GLU A 251 42.81 -16.36 -46.83
C GLU A 251 43.74 -15.37 -46.11
N GLU A 252 45.02 -15.75 -46.14
CA GLU A 252 46.22 -15.02 -45.74
C GLU A 252 46.40 -13.77 -46.62
N THR A 253 46.91 -12.71 -46.03
CA THR A 253 48.16 -12.04 -46.50
C THR A 253 48.49 -10.84 -45.58
N SER A 254 49.65 -10.85 -45.03
CA SER A 254 50.45 -9.74 -44.47
C SER A 254 51.20 -9.03 -45.64
N PRO A 255 52.09 -8.03 -45.43
CA PRO A 255 52.22 -6.96 -44.42
C PRO A 255 52.54 -5.58 -45.09
N THR A 256 52.76 -4.53 -44.31
CA THR A 256 53.81 -3.46 -44.46
C THR A 256 53.37 -2.19 -43.72
N VAL A 257 54.01 -1.76 -42.68
CA VAL A 257 55.14 -0.78 -42.50
C VAL A 257 54.73 0.70 -42.67
N GLU A 258 55.16 1.45 -41.69
CA GLU A 258 55.59 2.86 -41.55
C GLU A 258 54.72 3.58 -40.50
N ALA A 259 55.26 3.86 -39.28
CA ALA A 259 56.35 4.77 -38.86
C ALA A 259 55.97 6.26 -39.08
N GLU A 260 55.99 6.95 -37.99
CA GLU A 260 56.50 8.30 -37.69
C GLU A 260 55.58 9.05 -36.70
N ASN A 261 56.04 9.21 -35.46
CA ASN A 261 56.78 10.38 -34.91
C ASN A 261 55.89 11.61 -34.64
N ASN A 262 55.84 12.01 -33.45
CA ASN A 262 56.43 13.23 -32.77
C ASN A 262 55.57 13.46 -31.52
N GLU A 263 56.15 13.37 -30.32
CA GLU A 263 56.97 14.34 -29.60
C GLU A 263 56.25 15.62 -29.17
N GLU A 264 56.41 15.78 -27.87
CA GLU A 264 56.57 17.08 -27.16
C GLU A 264 55.28 17.84 -26.87
N THR A 265 55.03 18.38 -25.71
CA THR A 265 55.85 18.90 -24.59
C THR A 265 54.92 19.26 -23.44
N GLU A 266 55.35 19.00 -22.22
CA GLU A 266 55.55 19.93 -21.08
C GLU A 266 54.38 20.83 -20.67
N ALA A 267 54.00 20.67 -19.41
CA ALA A 267 54.46 21.35 -18.18
C ALA A 267 53.53 22.45 -17.68
N ALA A 268 53.39 22.41 -16.38
CA ALA A 268 53.11 23.54 -15.43
C ALA A 268 51.67 24.09 -15.41
N GLU A 269 50.97 24.03 -14.35
CA GLU A 269 51.12 24.49 -12.96
C GLU A 269 50.17 23.73 -12.04
#